data_4a747948a64252c93f9a2fdebf30e59d
#
_entry.id   4a747948a64252c93f9a2fdebf30e59d
#
_cell.length_a   1.000
_cell.length_b   1.000
_cell.length_c   1.000
_cell.angle_alpha   90.00
_cell.angle_beta   90.00
_cell.angle_gamma   90.00
#
_symmetry.space_group_name_H-M   'P 1'
#
loop_
_entity.id
_entity.type
_entity.pdbx_description
1 polymer ?
#
loop_
_entity_poly.entity_id
_entity_poly.type
_entity_poly.pdbx_seq_one_letter_code
_entity_poly.pdbx_strand_id
1 'polypeptide(L)'
;QRVTVIFEPSVAAAFLGVVAGSLTGDRVAKGRSPFAERMGETIAVADLTLFDDPTDERSLGAENYDGEGLATRRNDLIVSGSLNTFLHNSYTARRLGVISTGSAVRGVRSRPGVGMHAMQILPGDKTREELIRNVQNGIFVRGVNGLHSGVNPVSGDFSVGAYGHRIVEGSLGEPFREATIASTVQRMLLDIVEV
;
A
#
# COMPACT_ATOMS: atom_id res chain seq x y z
N GLN A 1 17.05 -1.13 -16.51
CA GLN A 1 16.71 0.17 -17.09
C GLN A 1 15.62 0.79 -16.23
N ARG A 2 15.73 2.09 -15.88
CA ARG A 2 14.66 2.84 -15.23
C ARG A 2 13.72 3.37 -16.31
N VAL A 3 12.42 3.17 -16.09
CA VAL A 3 11.35 3.70 -16.95
C VAL A 3 10.22 4.21 -16.07
N THR A 4 9.46 5.17 -16.56
CA THR A 4 8.23 5.61 -15.90
C THR A 4 7.18 4.49 -16.00
N VAL A 5 6.55 4.19 -14.86
CA VAL A 5 5.54 3.13 -14.74
C VAL A 5 4.24 3.74 -14.27
N ILE A 6 3.17 3.53 -15.02
CA ILE A 6 1.80 3.82 -14.56
C ILE A 6 1.15 2.49 -14.20
N PHE A 7 0.58 2.42 -13.02
CA PHE A 7 -0.16 1.25 -12.57
C PHE A 7 -1.66 1.40 -12.81
N GLU A 8 -2.30 0.37 -13.33
CA GLU A 8 -3.75 0.23 -13.25
C GLU A 8 -4.18 0.31 -11.77
N PRO A 9 -5.32 0.93 -11.40
CA PRO A 9 -5.74 1.09 -10.00
C PRO A 9 -5.71 -0.20 -9.18
N SER A 10 -6.10 -1.33 -9.75
CA SER A 10 -6.02 -2.64 -9.08
C SER A 10 -4.59 -3.08 -8.75
N VAL A 11 -3.63 -2.74 -9.61
CA VAL A 11 -2.20 -3.03 -9.40
C VAL A 11 -1.64 -2.09 -8.34
N ALA A 12 -1.96 -0.79 -8.41
CA ALA A 12 -1.58 0.18 -7.39
C ALA A 12 -2.10 -0.24 -6.01
N ALA A 13 -3.39 -0.63 -5.91
CA ALA A 13 -3.99 -1.12 -4.67
C ALA A 13 -3.27 -2.38 -4.13
N ALA A 14 -2.86 -3.30 -4.99
CA ALA A 14 -2.13 -4.50 -4.58
C ALA A 14 -0.74 -4.15 -3.99
N PHE A 15 0.00 -3.23 -4.59
CA PHE A 15 1.28 -2.75 -4.03
C PHE A 15 1.09 -1.96 -2.74
N LEU A 16 0.09 -1.07 -2.67
CA LEU A 16 -0.24 -0.35 -1.44
C LEU A 16 -0.68 -1.30 -0.32
N GLY A 17 -1.34 -2.42 -0.65
CA GLY A 17 -1.63 -3.49 0.29
C GLY A 17 -0.37 -4.14 0.89
N VAL A 18 0.70 -4.30 0.10
CA VAL A 18 2.01 -4.76 0.59
C VAL A 18 2.63 -3.73 1.55
N VAL A 19 2.58 -2.45 1.17
CA VAL A 19 3.06 -1.34 2.04
C VAL A 19 2.31 -1.35 3.36
N ALA A 20 0.99 -1.31 3.33
CA ALA A 20 0.14 -1.24 4.51
C ALA A 20 0.24 -2.51 5.38
N GLY A 21 0.46 -3.69 4.77
CA GLY A 21 0.82 -4.91 5.48
C GLY A 21 2.11 -4.75 6.31
N SER A 22 3.06 -3.95 5.85
CA SER A 22 4.30 -3.63 6.57
C SER A 22 4.07 -2.62 7.71
N LEU A 23 2.96 -1.89 7.70
CA LEU A 23 2.58 -0.89 8.71
C LEU A 23 1.70 -1.48 9.82
N THR A 24 1.76 -2.77 10.07
CA THR A 24 1.02 -3.44 11.14
C THR A 24 1.88 -3.61 12.40
N GLY A 25 1.30 -3.38 13.57
CA GLY A 25 1.96 -3.53 14.86
C GLY A 25 2.52 -4.95 15.10
N ASP A 26 1.94 -5.97 14.48
CA ASP A 26 2.48 -7.34 14.54
C ASP A 26 3.84 -7.44 13.84
N ARG A 27 4.00 -6.80 12.70
CA ARG A 27 5.28 -6.73 11.97
C ARG A 27 6.32 -5.93 12.74
N VAL A 28 5.90 -4.77 13.28
CA VAL A 28 6.76 -3.91 14.11
C VAL A 28 7.23 -4.67 15.35
N ALA A 29 6.33 -5.27 16.11
CA ALA A 29 6.64 -6.00 17.34
C ALA A 29 7.57 -7.20 17.14
N LYS A 30 7.61 -7.76 15.93
CA LYS A 30 8.47 -8.89 15.52
C LYS A 30 9.77 -8.45 14.83
N GLY A 31 10.03 -7.14 14.66
CA GLY A 31 11.18 -6.64 13.90
C GLY A 31 11.13 -7.03 12.41
N ARG A 32 9.93 -7.15 11.84
CA ARG A 32 9.69 -7.58 10.45
C ARG A 32 9.07 -6.50 9.58
N SER A 33 9.14 -5.24 10.01
CA SER A 33 8.73 -4.09 9.21
C SER A 33 9.95 -3.26 8.82
N PRO A 34 10.13 -2.92 7.55
CA PRO A 34 11.20 -2.01 7.12
C PRO A 34 10.95 -0.57 7.60
N PHE A 35 9.81 -0.30 8.23
CA PHE A 35 9.42 1.01 8.74
C PHE A 35 9.36 1.07 10.28
N ALA A 36 9.74 0.01 11.00
CA ALA A 36 9.53 -0.12 12.45
C ALA A 36 10.04 1.06 13.28
N GLU A 37 11.19 1.64 12.90
CA GLU A 37 11.84 2.75 13.62
C GLU A 37 11.65 4.11 12.94
N ARG A 38 10.76 4.18 11.95
CA ARG A 38 10.60 5.36 11.09
C ARG A 38 9.34 6.19 11.38
N MET A 39 8.74 6.02 12.56
CA MET A 39 7.59 6.82 12.98
C MET A 39 7.91 8.33 12.93
N GLY A 40 7.06 9.11 12.27
CA GLY A 40 7.23 10.54 12.06
C GLY A 40 8.20 10.91 10.93
N GLU A 41 8.88 9.95 10.31
CA GLU A 41 9.78 10.21 9.19
C GLU A 41 9.04 10.26 7.84
N THR A 42 9.63 10.97 6.89
CA THR A 42 9.20 10.93 5.49
C THR A 42 9.58 9.59 4.87
N ILE A 43 8.59 8.80 4.47
CA ILE A 43 8.75 7.48 3.85
C ILE A 43 8.19 7.41 2.43
N ALA A 44 7.47 8.44 2.00
CA ALA A 44 6.87 8.55 0.68
C ALA A 44 6.93 9.99 0.17
N VAL A 45 6.50 10.22 -1.06
CA VAL A 45 6.34 11.57 -1.60
C VAL A 45 5.21 12.31 -0.88
N ALA A 46 5.29 13.66 -0.86
CA ALA A 46 4.34 14.49 -0.14
C ALA A 46 2.88 14.34 -0.64
N ASP A 47 2.69 13.96 -1.89
CA ASP A 47 1.35 13.79 -2.48
C ASP A 47 0.67 12.49 -2.01
N LEU A 48 1.41 11.56 -1.39
CA LEU A 48 0.83 10.32 -0.90
C LEU A 48 0.28 10.47 0.52
N THR A 49 -1.03 10.32 0.64
CA THR A 49 -1.72 10.10 1.92
C THR A 49 -2.46 8.76 1.86
N LEU A 50 -2.09 7.83 2.75
CA LEU A 50 -2.64 6.48 2.87
C LEU A 50 -3.34 6.33 4.22
N PHE A 51 -4.56 5.86 4.23
CA PHE A 51 -5.35 5.66 5.44
C PHE A 51 -6.22 4.40 5.35
N ASP A 52 -6.66 3.92 6.52
CA ASP A 52 -7.64 2.85 6.67
C ASP A 52 -8.88 3.44 7.32
N ASP A 53 -9.99 3.50 6.58
CA ASP A 53 -11.24 4.10 7.06
C ASP A 53 -12.42 3.12 6.98
N PRO A 54 -12.56 2.22 7.97
CA PRO A 54 -13.70 1.31 8.03
C PRO A 54 -15.03 2.00 8.38
N THR A 55 -15.03 3.30 8.68
CA THR A 55 -16.25 4.07 8.92
C THR A 55 -16.87 4.66 7.67
N ASP A 56 -16.16 4.58 6.52
CA ASP A 56 -16.72 4.98 5.22
C ASP A 56 -17.67 3.89 4.70
N GLU A 57 -18.98 4.13 4.83
CA GLU A 57 -20.03 3.19 4.40
C GLU A 57 -20.01 2.86 2.91
N ARG A 58 -19.30 3.64 2.07
CA ARG A 58 -19.12 3.37 0.65
C ARG A 58 -18.06 2.29 0.38
N SER A 59 -17.23 1.99 1.37
CA SER A 59 -16.20 0.96 1.28
C SER A 59 -16.79 -0.43 1.47
N LEU A 60 -16.32 -1.40 0.68
CA LEU A 60 -16.64 -2.82 0.87
C LEU A 60 -16.09 -3.39 2.18
N GLY A 61 -15.12 -2.73 2.78
CA GLY A 61 -14.52 -3.08 4.07
C GLY A 61 -15.08 -2.29 5.25
N ALA A 62 -16.25 -1.62 5.09
CA ALA A 62 -16.88 -0.87 6.17
C ALA A 62 -17.34 -1.80 7.29
N GLU A 63 -16.90 -1.50 8.51
CA GLU A 63 -17.24 -2.26 9.72
C GLU A 63 -17.26 -1.31 10.93
N ASN A 64 -18.28 -1.42 11.77
CA ASN A 64 -18.40 -0.60 12.99
C ASN A 64 -17.52 -1.12 14.15
N TYR A 65 -17.17 -2.40 14.12
CA TYR A 65 -16.38 -3.07 15.16
C TYR A 65 -15.32 -3.96 14.52
N ASP A 66 -14.14 -3.95 15.08
CA ASP A 66 -13.05 -4.80 14.65
C ASP A 66 -13.21 -6.28 15.11
N GLY A 67 -12.25 -7.14 14.75
CA GLY A 67 -12.26 -8.57 15.10
C GLY A 67 -12.15 -8.88 16.60
N GLU A 68 -11.93 -7.89 17.47
CA GLU A 68 -11.97 -7.97 18.93
C GLU A 68 -13.20 -7.30 19.54
N GLY A 69 -14.09 -6.71 18.71
CA GLY A 69 -15.28 -5.99 19.15
C GLY A 69 -15.00 -4.56 19.60
N LEU A 70 -13.84 -3.98 19.30
CA LEU A 70 -13.56 -2.58 19.53
C LEU A 70 -14.14 -1.73 18.39
N ALA A 71 -14.64 -0.54 18.71
CA ALA A 71 -15.11 0.39 17.69
C ALA A 71 -13.98 0.71 16.69
N THR A 72 -14.29 0.59 15.42
CA THR A 72 -13.38 0.99 14.35
C THR A 72 -13.32 2.50 14.22
N ARG A 73 -12.28 2.99 13.57
CA ARG A 73 -12.12 4.41 13.26
C ARG A 73 -11.18 4.58 12.08
N ARG A 74 -11.18 5.77 11.50
CA ARG A 74 -10.18 6.15 10.51
C ARG A 74 -8.79 6.21 11.17
N ASN A 75 -7.82 5.59 10.52
CA ASN A 75 -6.42 5.56 10.90
C ASN A 75 -5.57 6.08 9.74
N ASP A 76 -5.03 7.27 9.86
CA ASP A 76 -4.15 7.88 8.86
C ASP A 76 -2.74 7.29 9.02
N LEU A 77 -2.33 6.40 8.11
CA LEU A 77 -1.07 5.65 8.17
C LEU A 77 0.11 6.48 7.66
N ILE A 78 -0.06 7.09 6.50
CA ILE A 78 0.90 8.01 5.89
C ILE A 78 0.14 9.31 5.61
N VAL A 79 0.65 10.43 6.08
CA VAL A 79 0.06 11.76 5.87
C VAL A 79 1.09 12.62 5.16
N SER A 80 0.78 13.06 3.94
CA SER A 80 1.68 13.85 3.12
C SER A 80 3.11 13.29 3.10
N GLY A 81 3.22 11.99 2.84
CA GLY A 81 4.48 11.27 2.77
C GLY A 81 5.12 10.87 4.10
N SER A 82 4.64 11.38 5.23
CA SER A 82 5.18 11.08 6.57
C SER A 82 4.45 9.92 7.23
N LEU A 83 5.20 8.97 7.83
CA LEU A 83 4.62 7.87 8.59
C LEU A 83 4.00 8.37 9.89
N ASN A 84 2.67 8.27 9.99
CA ASN A 84 1.91 8.86 11.09
C ASN A 84 1.52 7.84 12.16
N THR A 85 1.16 6.60 11.76
CA THR A 85 0.81 5.54 12.73
C THR A 85 0.99 4.16 12.13
N PHE A 86 1.01 3.16 13.02
CA PHE A 86 0.86 1.75 12.67
C PHE A 86 -0.53 1.25 13.08
N LEU A 87 -1.03 0.22 12.41
CA LEU A 87 -2.27 -0.45 12.81
C LEU A 87 -2.02 -1.39 13.99
N HIS A 88 -2.90 -1.37 14.99
CA HIS A 88 -2.79 -2.18 16.19
C HIS A 88 -4.11 -2.84 16.57
N ASN A 89 -4.04 -4.10 16.99
CA ASN A 89 -5.03 -4.74 17.84
C ASN A 89 -4.66 -4.57 19.32
N SER A 90 -5.47 -5.07 20.24
CA SER A 90 -5.22 -4.98 21.69
C SER A 90 -3.91 -5.63 22.12
N TYR A 91 -3.53 -6.75 21.51
CA TYR A 91 -2.28 -7.45 21.84
C TYR A 91 -1.05 -6.65 21.44
N THR A 92 -0.97 -6.18 20.21
CA THR A 92 0.19 -5.43 19.70
C THR A 92 0.28 -4.06 20.35
N ALA A 93 -0.85 -3.42 20.61
CA ALA A 93 -0.92 -2.15 21.32
C ALA A 93 -0.31 -2.27 22.74
N ARG A 94 -0.74 -3.28 23.51
CA ARG A 94 -0.19 -3.54 24.84
C ARG A 94 1.30 -3.84 24.80
N ARG A 95 1.74 -4.66 23.82
CA ARG A 95 3.14 -5.05 23.67
C ARG A 95 4.07 -3.88 23.36
N LEU A 96 3.58 -2.90 22.61
CA LEU A 96 4.37 -1.73 22.18
C LEU A 96 4.10 -0.48 23.01
N GLY A 97 3.24 -0.55 24.04
CA GLY A 97 2.93 0.57 24.92
C GLY A 97 2.11 1.68 24.27
N VAL A 98 1.29 1.33 23.27
CA VAL A 98 0.42 2.28 22.53
C VAL A 98 -1.06 1.91 22.69
N ILE A 99 -1.95 2.71 22.11
CA ILE A 99 -3.40 2.46 22.11
C ILE A 99 -3.79 1.63 20.86
N SER A 100 -4.71 0.68 21.02
CA SER A 100 -5.29 -0.05 19.88
C SER A 100 -5.92 0.91 18.88
N THR A 101 -5.71 0.65 17.60
CA THR A 101 -6.32 1.43 16.51
C THR A 101 -7.67 0.90 16.08
N GLY A 102 -8.19 -0.17 16.72
CA GLY A 102 -9.42 -0.84 16.28
C GLY A 102 -9.22 -1.56 14.94
N SER A 103 -8.04 -2.18 14.77
CA SER A 103 -7.64 -2.80 13.50
C SER A 103 -7.40 -4.31 13.64
N ALA A 104 -8.13 -4.95 14.56
CA ALA A 104 -8.11 -6.40 14.67
C ALA A 104 -8.84 -7.03 13.48
N VAL A 105 -8.22 -8.00 12.82
CA VAL A 105 -8.86 -8.83 11.80
C VAL A 105 -8.91 -10.28 12.28
N ARG A 106 -10.04 -10.96 12.04
CA ARG A 106 -10.25 -12.30 12.55
C ARG A 106 -11.00 -13.18 11.56
N GLY A 107 -10.43 -14.33 11.24
CA GLY A 107 -11.17 -15.40 10.59
C GLY A 107 -11.92 -16.27 11.61
N VAL A 108 -12.89 -17.05 11.16
CA VAL A 108 -13.78 -17.89 11.99
C VAL A 108 -13.02 -18.82 12.94
N ARG A 109 -11.84 -19.29 12.55
CA ARG A 109 -11.03 -20.26 13.33
C ARG A 109 -9.65 -19.72 13.71
N SER A 110 -9.40 -18.43 13.56
CA SER A 110 -8.10 -17.82 13.86
C SER A 110 -8.15 -16.93 15.09
N ARG A 111 -6.96 -16.73 15.70
CA ARG A 111 -6.78 -15.67 16.69
C ARG A 111 -6.85 -14.31 15.98
N PRO A 112 -7.29 -13.23 16.67
CA PRO A 112 -7.22 -11.90 16.09
C PRO A 112 -5.80 -11.54 15.66
N GLY A 113 -5.66 -11.16 14.39
CA GLY A 113 -4.44 -10.56 13.83
C GLY A 113 -4.57 -9.04 13.77
N VAL A 114 -3.67 -8.39 13.03
CA VAL A 114 -3.76 -6.96 12.70
C VAL A 114 -3.84 -6.83 11.18
N GLY A 115 -4.75 -6.01 10.71
CA GLY A 115 -4.92 -5.75 9.27
C GLY A 115 -5.70 -4.47 9.01
N MET A 116 -5.80 -4.15 7.74
CA MET A 116 -6.67 -3.10 7.24
C MET A 116 -8.07 -3.65 6.99
N HIS A 117 -9.05 -2.79 7.15
CA HIS A 117 -10.45 -3.04 6.80
C HIS A 117 -10.82 -2.36 5.47
N ALA A 118 -10.54 -1.08 5.34
CA ALA A 118 -10.95 -0.23 4.23
C ALA A 118 -9.82 0.73 3.83
N MET A 119 -8.75 0.17 3.25
CA MET A 119 -7.58 0.94 2.81
C MET A 119 -7.95 1.89 1.67
N GLN A 120 -7.55 3.14 1.80
CA GLN A 120 -7.77 4.20 0.82
C GLN A 120 -6.54 5.10 0.70
N ILE A 121 -6.40 5.75 -0.46
CA ILE A 121 -5.50 6.88 -0.67
C ILE A 121 -6.31 8.12 -1.04
N LEU A 122 -5.78 9.29 -0.73
CA LEU A 122 -6.33 10.50 -1.32
C LEU A 122 -6.02 10.51 -2.82
N PRO A 123 -7.04 10.71 -3.68
CA PRO A 123 -6.80 10.80 -5.12
C PRO A 123 -6.06 12.09 -5.46
N GLY A 124 -5.22 12.04 -6.49
CA GLY A 124 -4.70 13.22 -7.14
C GLY A 124 -5.72 13.87 -8.09
N ASP A 125 -5.29 14.93 -8.75
CA ASP A 125 -6.17 15.75 -9.60
C ASP A 125 -6.25 15.26 -11.06
N LYS A 126 -5.39 14.32 -11.46
CA LYS A 126 -5.28 13.86 -12.85
C LYS A 126 -6.06 12.58 -13.14
N THR A 127 -6.68 12.56 -14.28
CA THR A 127 -7.27 11.35 -14.84
C THR A 127 -6.18 10.40 -15.35
N ARG A 128 -6.53 9.12 -15.49
CA ARG A 128 -5.63 8.12 -16.09
C ARG A 128 -5.13 8.52 -17.47
N GLU A 129 -6.00 9.09 -18.29
CA GLU A 129 -5.70 9.55 -19.65
C GLU A 129 -4.69 10.71 -19.63
N GLU A 130 -4.79 11.61 -18.66
CA GLU A 130 -3.84 12.70 -18.47
C GLU A 130 -2.48 12.18 -17.97
N LEU A 131 -2.48 11.24 -17.04
CA LEU A 131 -1.25 10.57 -16.59
C LEU A 131 -0.51 9.93 -17.77
N ILE A 132 -1.22 9.17 -18.62
CA ILE A 132 -0.62 8.52 -19.80
C ILE A 132 -0.06 9.56 -20.76
N ARG A 133 -0.82 10.64 -21.03
CA ARG A 133 -0.42 11.71 -21.96
C ARG A 133 0.85 12.42 -21.50
N ASN A 134 1.08 12.52 -20.20
CA ASN A 134 2.26 13.20 -19.62
C ASN A 134 3.54 12.33 -19.70
N VAL A 135 3.44 11.05 -20.00
CA VAL A 135 4.59 10.14 -20.10
C VAL A 135 5.03 9.99 -21.55
N GLN A 136 6.22 10.52 -21.89
CA GLN A 136 6.76 10.39 -23.26
C GLN A 136 7.16 8.95 -23.60
N ASN A 137 7.86 8.29 -22.68
CA ASN A 137 8.26 6.89 -22.81
C ASN A 137 8.13 6.18 -21.46
N GLY A 138 7.35 5.11 -21.44
CA GLY A 138 7.09 4.37 -20.21
C GLY A 138 6.33 3.08 -20.44
N ILE A 139 5.73 2.57 -19.38
CA ILE A 139 4.85 1.41 -19.43
C ILE A 139 3.58 1.65 -18.59
N PHE A 140 2.47 1.20 -19.10
CA PHE A 140 1.20 1.07 -18.40
C PHE A 140 1.01 -0.38 -17.98
N VAL A 141 1.07 -0.67 -16.69
CA VAL A 141 0.98 -2.02 -16.12
C VAL A 141 -0.47 -2.33 -15.78
N ARG A 142 -1.05 -3.28 -16.50
CA ARG A 142 -2.42 -3.76 -16.30
C ARG A 142 -2.55 -4.87 -15.28
N GLY A 143 -1.45 -5.56 -15.03
CA GLY A 143 -1.44 -6.61 -14.02
C GLY A 143 -0.03 -7.08 -13.68
N VAL A 144 0.07 -7.70 -12.51
CA VAL A 144 1.30 -8.30 -12.00
C VAL A 144 1.06 -9.74 -11.58
N ASN A 145 2.11 -10.56 -11.68
CA ASN A 145 2.09 -11.97 -11.27
C ASN A 145 3.16 -12.20 -10.21
N GLY A 146 2.87 -13.08 -9.27
CA GLY A 146 3.83 -13.50 -8.25
C GLY A 146 3.99 -12.55 -7.07
N LEU A 147 3.06 -11.62 -6.84
CA LEU A 147 3.14 -10.68 -5.71
C LEU A 147 3.20 -11.41 -4.35
N HIS A 148 2.55 -12.56 -4.22
CA HIS A 148 2.53 -13.39 -3.00
C HIS A 148 3.86 -14.08 -2.70
N SER A 149 4.70 -14.31 -3.70
CA SER A 149 6.00 -15.00 -3.57
C SER A 149 7.20 -14.11 -3.92
N GLY A 150 6.99 -13.05 -4.67
CA GLY A 150 8.03 -12.14 -5.14
C GLY A 150 8.28 -10.95 -4.21
N VAL A 151 7.70 -10.93 -3.01
CA VAL A 151 7.88 -9.86 -2.01
C VAL A 151 8.52 -10.41 -0.76
N ASN A 152 9.64 -9.82 -0.33
CA ASN A 152 10.20 -10.06 1.00
C ASN A 152 9.60 -9.03 1.98
N PRO A 153 8.74 -9.46 2.89
CA PRO A 153 8.03 -8.53 3.78
C PRO A 153 8.93 -7.94 4.89
N VAL A 154 10.15 -8.42 5.04
CA VAL A 154 11.09 -7.92 6.06
C VAL A 154 11.99 -6.84 5.49
N SER A 155 12.62 -7.10 4.34
CA SER A 155 13.48 -6.10 3.67
C SER A 155 12.68 -5.11 2.82
N GLY A 156 11.49 -5.49 2.40
CA GLY A 156 10.67 -4.72 1.46
C GLY A 156 11.03 -4.96 0.00
N ASP A 157 12.02 -5.82 -0.30
CA ASP A 157 12.37 -6.15 -1.68
C ASP A 157 11.21 -6.83 -2.40
N PHE A 158 11.00 -6.47 -3.65
CA PHE A 158 10.07 -7.17 -4.52
C PHE A 158 10.60 -7.36 -5.94
N SER A 159 10.18 -8.46 -6.55
CA SER A 159 10.43 -8.79 -7.95
C SER A 159 9.24 -9.57 -8.47
N VAL A 160 8.46 -8.95 -9.35
CA VAL A 160 7.19 -9.48 -9.84
C VAL A 160 7.13 -9.44 -11.36
N GLY A 161 6.48 -10.42 -11.95
CA GLY A 161 6.15 -10.39 -13.37
C GLY A 161 5.09 -9.33 -13.66
N ALA A 162 5.17 -8.67 -14.81
CA ALA A 162 4.23 -7.64 -15.20
C ALA A 162 3.82 -7.78 -16.67
N TYR A 163 2.60 -7.36 -16.97
CA TYR A 163 2.09 -7.25 -18.34
C TYR A 163 1.25 -5.97 -18.50
N GLY A 164 1.20 -5.47 -19.71
CA GLY A 164 0.50 -4.22 -20.00
C GLY A 164 0.81 -3.69 -21.38
N HIS A 165 0.95 -2.38 -21.50
CA HIS A 165 1.24 -1.69 -22.76
C HIS A 165 2.45 -0.75 -22.61
N ARG A 166 3.22 -0.60 -23.66
CA ARG A 166 4.20 0.48 -23.76
C ARG A 166 3.47 1.82 -23.84
N ILE A 167 4.09 2.87 -23.33
CA ILE A 167 3.66 4.24 -23.57
C ILE A 167 4.72 4.87 -24.48
N VAL A 168 4.28 5.40 -25.61
CA VAL A 168 5.10 6.08 -26.58
C VAL A 168 4.44 7.40 -26.93
N GLU A 169 5.15 8.50 -26.73
CA GLU A 169 4.67 9.87 -27.01
C GLU A 169 3.29 10.15 -26.42
N GLY A 170 3.08 9.76 -25.13
CA GLY A 170 1.83 10.01 -24.43
C GLY A 170 0.64 9.14 -24.84
N SER A 171 0.87 8.07 -25.58
CA SER A 171 -0.17 7.16 -26.07
C SER A 171 0.15 5.70 -25.75
N LEU A 172 -0.91 4.88 -25.54
CA LEU A 172 -0.73 3.44 -25.37
C LEU A 172 -0.32 2.81 -26.70
N GLY A 173 0.84 2.18 -26.72
CA GLY A 173 1.40 1.45 -27.85
C GLY A 173 1.25 -0.06 -27.71
N GLU A 174 2.26 -0.79 -28.20
CA GLU A 174 2.25 -2.25 -28.25
C GLU A 174 2.09 -2.90 -26.86
N PRO A 175 1.34 -4.00 -26.77
CA PRO A 175 1.27 -4.77 -25.54
C PRO A 175 2.61 -5.46 -25.25
N PHE A 176 2.92 -5.63 -23.96
CA PHE A 176 4.04 -6.46 -23.51
C PHE A 176 3.56 -7.53 -22.53
N ARG A 177 4.28 -8.64 -22.49
CA ARG A 177 4.18 -9.71 -21.49
C ARG A 177 5.58 -10.03 -20.98
N GLU A 178 5.64 -10.71 -19.85
CA GLU A 178 6.90 -11.24 -19.30
C GLU A 178 7.95 -10.18 -18.96
N ALA A 179 7.53 -8.95 -18.65
CA ALA A 179 8.42 -7.97 -18.04
C ALA A 179 8.55 -8.23 -16.54
N THR A 180 9.67 -7.82 -15.95
CA THR A 180 9.89 -7.89 -14.51
C THR A 180 9.98 -6.47 -13.95
N ILE A 181 9.23 -6.21 -12.87
CA ILE A 181 9.36 -5.01 -12.05
C ILE A 181 10.02 -5.42 -10.73
N ALA A 182 11.18 -4.84 -10.44
CA ALA A 182 11.93 -5.11 -9.23
C ALA A 182 12.37 -3.80 -8.56
N SER A 183 12.14 -3.70 -7.26
CA SER A 183 12.53 -2.57 -6.41
C SER A 183 12.40 -2.95 -4.93
N THR A 184 12.43 -1.95 -4.06
CA THR A 184 11.97 -2.07 -2.68
C THR A 184 10.72 -1.23 -2.48
N VAL A 185 9.86 -1.61 -1.53
CA VAL A 185 8.66 -0.81 -1.19
C VAL A 185 9.04 0.59 -0.72
N GLN A 186 10.15 0.74 0.02
CA GLN A 186 10.65 2.03 0.49
C GLN A 186 11.00 2.94 -0.68
N ARG A 187 11.73 2.40 -1.67
CA ARG A 187 12.13 3.16 -2.85
C ARG A 187 10.95 3.49 -3.74
N MET A 188 10.03 2.53 -3.92
CA MET A 188 8.83 2.74 -4.73
C MET A 188 8.01 3.91 -4.20
N LEU A 189 7.82 4.03 -2.87
CA LEU A 189 7.09 5.13 -2.25
C LEU A 189 7.75 6.50 -2.46
N LEU A 190 9.09 6.54 -2.51
CA LEU A 190 9.85 7.77 -2.75
C LEU A 190 10.01 8.09 -4.24
N ASP A 191 9.85 7.12 -5.12
CA ASP A 191 9.95 7.29 -6.58
C ASP A 191 8.56 7.57 -7.22
N ILE A 192 7.46 7.66 -6.45
CA ILE A 192 6.16 8.11 -6.96
C ILE A 192 6.32 9.54 -7.49
N VAL A 193 5.81 9.78 -8.69
CA VAL A 193 5.86 11.10 -9.34
C VAL A 193 4.50 11.77 -9.25
N GLU A 194 3.44 10.98 -9.19
CA GLU A 194 2.06 11.46 -9.20
C GLU A 194 1.10 10.37 -8.68
N VAL A 195 0.04 10.79 -7.99
CA VAL A 195 -1.01 9.93 -7.42
C VAL A 195 -2.33 10.17 -8.12
#